data_b6ea863665eac0024d9d4ec0edd42628
#
_entry.id   b6ea863665eac0024d9d4ec0edd42628
#
_cell.length_a   1.000
_cell.length_b   1.000
_cell.length_c   1.000
_cell.angle_alpha   90.00
_cell.angle_beta   90.00
_cell.angle_gamma   90.00
#
_symmetry.space_group_name_H-M   'P 1'
#
loop_
_entity.id
_entity.type
_entity.pdbx_description
1 polymer ?
#
loop_
_entity_poly.entity_id
_entity_poly.type
_entity_poly.pdbx_seq_one_letter_code
_entity_poly.pdbx_strand_id
1 'polypeptide(L)'
;MKREDFVFNGSGDVRLHGCVLMPENDVRAILQITHGMTEHIGRYEKLAEKLTEKGIAVCGFDLRGHGLNESQMNIATMGKDGWEASLNDMHRIYSLFHGKYPDAPYFMLGFSLGSFLLREYISRHPKEMKGAIIAGTGCQPAFVLEIMKFIVSTQIAKNGFDDTTDLVRKLSFDTYNDKFKPCRTRFDWLCSDEAQLDEYMNDDACRRDISSGLFHQLLSSMKRTGQQHACVGWNKEMPVLLMSGKDDPVGNMGKGVVQILHNMEKHGFKDVKLCLYEKARHDIFHEYENGTADKVTAEIVRWIGDNI
;
A
#
# COMPACT_ATOMS: atom_id res chain seq x y z
N MET A 1 -3.92 -21.42 12.25
CA MET A 1 -2.97 -20.39 11.78
C MET A 1 -1.82 -20.22 12.76
N LYS A 2 -0.58 -20.12 12.27
CA LYS A 2 0.61 -19.85 13.09
C LYS A 2 1.25 -18.53 12.63
N ARG A 3 1.40 -17.56 13.55
CA ARG A 3 2.15 -16.33 13.30
C ARG A 3 3.60 -16.52 13.72
N GLU A 4 4.52 -16.07 12.88
CA GLU A 4 5.96 -16.02 13.15
C GLU A 4 6.46 -14.61 12.85
N ASP A 5 6.98 -13.92 13.87
CA ASP A 5 7.66 -12.64 13.68
C ASP A 5 9.13 -12.91 13.41
N PHE A 6 9.72 -12.13 12.51
CA PHE A 6 11.13 -12.28 12.14
C PHE A 6 11.80 -10.92 11.93
N VAL A 7 13.12 -10.94 11.97
CA VAL A 7 13.95 -9.78 11.63
C VAL A 7 14.85 -10.15 10.47
N PHE A 8 14.97 -9.29 9.49
CA PHE A 8 15.85 -9.49 8.33
C PHE A 8 16.72 -8.27 8.08
N ASN A 9 17.84 -8.48 7.38
CA ASN A 9 18.70 -7.39 6.95
C ASN A 9 18.13 -6.76 5.66
N GLY A 10 17.58 -5.58 5.78
CA GLY A 10 17.14 -4.75 4.66
C GLY A 10 18.31 -4.16 3.87
N SER A 11 17.99 -3.40 2.83
CA SER A 11 18.99 -2.70 2.03
C SER A 11 19.78 -1.71 2.90
N GLY A 12 21.13 -1.71 2.74
CA GLY A 12 22.03 -0.91 3.57
C GLY A 12 22.20 -1.46 4.99
N ASP A 13 22.02 -2.78 5.18
CA ASP A 13 22.19 -3.50 6.45
C ASP A 13 21.32 -2.99 7.61
N VAL A 14 20.21 -2.36 7.30
CA VAL A 14 19.22 -1.94 8.29
C VAL A 14 18.40 -3.14 8.72
N ARG A 15 18.27 -3.38 10.04
CA ARG A 15 17.41 -4.44 10.55
C ARG A 15 15.95 -4.04 10.46
N LEU A 16 15.15 -4.88 9.81
CA LEU A 16 13.72 -4.64 9.60
C LEU A 16 12.89 -5.78 10.18
N HIS A 17 11.77 -5.43 10.78
CA HIS A 17 10.81 -6.34 11.36
C HIS A 17 9.75 -6.74 10.34
N GLY A 18 9.47 -8.03 10.27
CA GLY A 18 8.39 -8.58 9.46
C GLY A 18 7.67 -9.69 10.19
N CYS A 19 6.58 -10.15 9.61
CA CYS A 19 5.83 -11.28 10.09
C CYS A 19 5.34 -12.16 8.93
N VAL A 20 5.08 -13.41 9.25
CA VAL A 20 4.39 -14.35 8.37
C VAL A 20 3.29 -15.07 9.15
N LEU A 21 2.12 -15.17 8.52
CA LEU A 21 1.01 -15.96 9.01
C LEU A 21 0.89 -17.20 8.11
N MET A 22 1.15 -18.36 8.71
CA MET A 22 1.21 -19.64 8.01
C MET A 22 -0.12 -20.39 8.14
N PRO A 23 -0.62 -21.02 7.06
CA PRO A 23 -1.71 -21.95 7.18
C PRO A 23 -1.32 -23.18 8.02
N GLU A 24 -2.30 -23.88 8.58
CA GLU A 24 -2.07 -25.15 9.28
C GLU A 24 -1.79 -26.31 8.33
N ASN A 25 -2.30 -26.22 7.11
CA ASN A 25 -2.10 -27.17 6.04
C ASN A 25 -1.01 -26.70 5.06
N ASP A 26 -0.88 -27.39 3.93
CA ASP A 26 0.08 -27.05 2.89
C ASP A 26 -0.08 -25.61 2.36
N VAL A 27 1.05 -24.98 2.06
CA VAL A 27 1.07 -23.66 1.43
C VAL A 27 0.72 -23.78 -0.04
N ARG A 28 -0.48 -23.34 -0.41
CA ARG A 28 -0.98 -23.35 -1.79
C ARG A 28 -0.61 -22.13 -2.59
N ALA A 29 -0.41 -21.00 -1.91
CA ALA A 29 0.04 -19.74 -2.48
C ALA A 29 0.65 -18.86 -1.38
N ILE A 30 1.37 -17.83 -1.80
CA ILE A 30 1.94 -16.80 -0.91
C ILE A 30 1.36 -15.44 -1.32
N LEU A 31 0.93 -14.66 -0.34
CA LEU A 31 0.60 -13.24 -0.51
C LEU A 31 1.56 -12.38 0.31
N GLN A 32 2.38 -11.58 -0.36
CA GLN A 32 3.18 -10.54 0.29
C GLN A 32 2.38 -9.24 0.34
N ILE A 33 2.26 -8.64 1.54
CA ILE A 33 1.57 -7.36 1.74
C ILE A 33 2.59 -6.24 1.97
N THR A 34 2.41 -5.14 1.27
CA THR A 34 3.10 -3.86 1.49
C THR A 34 2.07 -2.84 1.95
N HIS A 35 2.13 -2.46 3.20
CA HIS A 35 1.16 -1.61 3.88
C HIS A 35 1.21 -0.14 3.44
N GLY A 36 0.25 0.65 3.89
CA GLY A 36 0.12 2.08 3.60
C GLY A 36 1.03 2.98 4.45
N MET A 37 0.91 4.26 4.25
CA MET A 37 1.65 5.28 5.00
C MET A 37 1.03 5.43 6.40
N THR A 38 1.89 5.62 7.40
CA THR A 38 1.51 5.82 8.81
C THR A 38 0.66 4.68 9.40
N GLU A 39 0.97 3.45 8.97
CA GLU A 39 0.41 2.22 9.52
C GLU A 39 1.50 1.12 9.53
N HIS A 40 1.15 -0.12 9.80
CA HIS A 40 2.06 -1.25 9.91
C HIS A 40 1.42 -2.57 9.46
N ILE A 41 2.26 -3.60 9.24
CA ILE A 41 1.82 -4.90 8.71
C ILE A 41 0.83 -5.63 9.64
N GLY A 42 0.88 -5.39 10.93
CA GLY A 42 0.00 -6.03 11.92
C GLY A 42 -1.49 -5.73 11.71
N ARG A 43 -1.84 -4.62 11.04
CA ARG A 43 -3.23 -4.26 10.74
C ARG A 43 -3.92 -5.22 9.76
N TYR A 44 -3.17 -6.04 9.05
CA TYR A 44 -3.70 -6.99 8.07
C TYR A 44 -3.97 -8.38 8.66
N GLU A 45 -3.90 -8.55 9.98
CA GLU A 45 -4.04 -9.86 10.63
C GLU A 45 -5.40 -10.51 10.35
N LYS A 46 -6.51 -9.76 10.45
CA LYS A 46 -7.86 -10.26 10.15
C LYS A 46 -8.00 -10.75 8.69
N LEU A 47 -7.40 -10.02 7.74
CA LEU A 47 -7.34 -10.46 6.33
C LEU A 47 -6.51 -11.74 6.20
N ALA A 48 -5.34 -11.78 6.84
CA ALA A 48 -4.41 -12.89 6.78
C ALA A 48 -5.01 -14.17 7.40
N GLU A 49 -5.78 -14.06 8.48
CA GLU A 49 -6.53 -15.19 9.06
C GLU A 49 -7.41 -15.88 8.02
N LYS A 50 -8.20 -15.12 7.29
CA LYS A 50 -9.10 -15.64 6.26
C LYS A 50 -8.36 -16.25 5.08
N LEU A 51 -7.23 -15.70 4.70
CA LEU A 51 -6.37 -16.22 3.65
C LEU A 51 -5.71 -17.54 4.07
N THR A 52 -5.20 -17.62 5.30
CA THR A 52 -4.57 -18.84 5.82
C THR A 52 -5.54 -20.00 5.96
N GLU A 53 -6.84 -19.76 6.25
CA GLU A 53 -7.92 -20.79 6.21
C GLU A 53 -8.02 -21.46 4.82
N LYS A 54 -7.55 -20.79 3.76
CA LYS A 54 -7.56 -21.28 2.37
C LYS A 54 -6.20 -21.79 1.88
N GLY A 55 -5.24 -21.94 2.78
CA GLY A 55 -3.89 -22.39 2.46
C GLY A 55 -3.00 -21.32 1.84
N ILE A 56 -3.35 -20.04 1.97
CA ILE A 56 -2.54 -18.91 1.48
C ILE A 56 -1.69 -18.39 2.63
N ALA A 57 -0.38 -18.54 2.55
CA ALA A 57 0.54 -17.93 3.51
C ALA A 57 0.60 -16.40 3.26
N VAL A 58 0.56 -15.62 4.33
CA VAL A 58 0.61 -14.15 4.22
C VAL A 58 1.87 -13.65 4.89
N CYS A 59 2.72 -12.94 4.16
CA CYS A 59 3.94 -12.34 4.70
C CYS A 59 3.99 -10.85 4.42
N GLY A 60 4.78 -10.14 5.21
CA GLY A 60 5.03 -8.73 5.03
C GLY A 60 6.02 -8.21 6.07
N PHE A 61 6.32 -6.93 5.98
CA PHE A 61 7.21 -6.26 6.93
C PHE A 61 6.77 -4.82 7.11
N ASP A 62 7.15 -4.24 8.24
CA ASP A 62 6.97 -2.81 8.46
C ASP A 62 7.93 -2.02 7.57
N LEU A 63 7.41 -1.11 6.78
CA LEU A 63 8.22 -0.23 5.95
C LEU A 63 9.18 0.61 6.82
N ARG A 64 10.26 1.07 6.22
CA ARG A 64 11.22 1.96 6.89
C ARG A 64 10.52 3.17 7.49
N GLY A 65 10.81 3.46 8.75
CA GLY A 65 10.17 4.55 9.49
C GLY A 65 8.71 4.31 9.88
N HIS A 66 8.22 3.06 9.80
CA HIS A 66 6.86 2.67 10.14
C HIS A 66 6.86 1.47 11.12
N GLY A 67 5.76 1.30 11.85
CA GLY A 67 5.59 0.17 12.75
C GLY A 67 6.76 -0.01 13.71
N LEU A 68 7.28 -1.23 13.82
CA LEU A 68 8.46 -1.55 14.64
C LEU A 68 9.79 -1.06 14.03
N ASN A 69 9.77 -0.56 12.78
CA ASN A 69 10.93 0.03 12.09
C ASN A 69 10.92 1.56 12.15
N GLU A 70 10.20 2.13 13.10
CA GLU A 70 10.05 3.57 13.25
C GLU A 70 11.33 4.30 13.55
N SER A 71 11.37 5.58 13.17
CA SER A 71 12.42 6.49 13.60
C SER A 71 12.17 6.97 15.03
N GLN A 72 13.22 7.28 15.77
CA GLN A 72 13.14 7.89 17.11
C GLN A 72 12.44 9.25 17.14
N MET A 73 12.15 9.83 15.96
CA MET A 73 11.63 11.20 15.80
C MET A 73 10.10 11.29 15.88
N ASN A 74 9.37 10.17 16.09
CA ASN A 74 7.91 10.13 16.04
C ASN A 74 7.30 10.69 14.73
N ILE A 75 8.06 10.66 13.64
CA ILE A 75 7.68 11.08 12.28
C ILE A 75 7.97 9.93 11.34
N ALA A 76 7.01 9.59 10.49
CA ALA A 76 7.23 8.59 9.45
C ALA A 76 8.20 9.13 8.40
N THR A 77 9.38 8.53 8.31
CA THR A 77 10.41 8.87 7.32
C THR A 77 11.15 7.62 6.86
N MET A 78 11.40 7.54 5.57
CA MET A 78 12.20 6.44 5.01
C MET A 78 13.67 6.82 4.82
N GLY A 79 14.04 8.09 5.07
CA GLY A 79 15.35 8.65 4.73
C GLY A 79 15.51 8.92 3.22
N LYS A 80 16.62 9.54 2.83
CA LYS A 80 16.84 10.03 1.46
C LYS A 80 16.77 8.93 0.39
N ASP A 81 17.36 7.77 0.66
CA ASP A 81 17.39 6.62 -0.27
C ASP A 81 16.32 5.59 0.06
N GLY A 82 15.41 5.93 0.99
CA GLY A 82 14.48 4.98 1.57
C GLY A 82 13.45 4.42 0.59
N TRP A 83 13.07 5.17 -0.43
CA TRP A 83 12.17 4.67 -1.47
C TRP A 83 12.79 3.49 -2.24
N GLU A 84 14.01 3.68 -2.74
CA GLU A 84 14.77 2.63 -3.44
C GLU A 84 15.10 1.47 -2.51
N ALA A 85 15.48 1.77 -1.28
CA ALA A 85 15.75 0.76 -0.27
C ALA A 85 14.49 -0.07 0.02
N SER A 86 13.30 0.54 0.11
CA SER A 86 12.04 -0.19 0.34
C SER A 86 11.67 -1.11 -0.82
N LEU A 87 11.93 -0.72 -2.07
CA LEU A 87 11.75 -1.61 -3.23
C LEU A 87 12.69 -2.84 -3.16
N ASN A 88 13.94 -2.63 -2.75
CA ASN A 88 14.89 -3.72 -2.54
C ASN A 88 14.49 -4.60 -1.33
N ASP A 89 13.93 -4.01 -0.27
CA ASP A 89 13.43 -4.75 0.89
C ASP A 89 12.23 -5.64 0.51
N MET A 90 11.32 -5.14 -0.32
CA MET A 90 10.22 -5.94 -0.90
C MET A 90 10.78 -7.15 -1.66
N HIS A 91 11.84 -6.96 -2.46
CA HIS A 91 12.47 -8.04 -3.21
C HIS A 91 13.18 -9.05 -2.29
N ARG A 92 13.76 -8.62 -1.17
CA ARG A 92 14.34 -9.53 -0.18
C ARG A 92 13.30 -10.44 0.46
N ILE A 93 12.14 -9.90 0.79
CA ILE A 93 11.00 -10.70 1.31
C ILE A 93 10.50 -11.67 0.24
N TYR A 94 10.34 -11.21 -1.00
CA TYR A 94 10.03 -12.09 -2.12
C TYR A 94 11.02 -13.25 -2.21
N SER A 95 12.32 -12.95 -2.26
CA SER A 95 13.39 -13.93 -2.40
C SER A 95 13.41 -14.93 -1.24
N LEU A 96 13.16 -14.46 -0.01
CA LEU A 96 13.12 -15.32 1.18
C LEU A 96 11.98 -16.34 1.10
N PHE A 97 10.76 -15.91 0.81
CA PHE A 97 9.60 -16.79 0.84
C PHE A 97 9.45 -17.61 -0.45
N HIS A 98 9.78 -17.05 -1.61
CA HIS A 98 9.83 -17.82 -2.86
C HIS A 98 10.94 -18.89 -2.80
N GLY A 99 12.10 -18.59 -2.22
CA GLY A 99 13.15 -19.59 -2.02
C GLY A 99 12.75 -20.73 -1.07
N LYS A 100 11.91 -20.43 -0.06
CA LYS A 100 11.38 -21.43 0.88
C LYS A 100 10.23 -22.28 0.28
N TYR A 101 9.45 -21.69 -0.64
CA TYR A 101 8.28 -22.31 -1.27
C TYR A 101 8.30 -22.07 -2.79
N PRO A 102 9.25 -22.66 -3.52
CA PRO A 102 9.48 -22.33 -4.94
C PRO A 102 8.33 -22.70 -5.87
N ASP A 103 7.53 -23.70 -5.50
CA ASP A 103 6.39 -24.17 -6.29
C ASP A 103 5.09 -23.44 -5.97
N ALA A 104 5.06 -22.63 -4.90
CA ALA A 104 3.86 -21.89 -4.52
C ALA A 104 3.73 -20.60 -5.35
N PRO A 105 2.61 -20.39 -6.05
CA PRO A 105 2.32 -19.13 -6.74
C PRO A 105 2.47 -17.94 -5.80
N TYR A 106 3.17 -16.90 -6.25
CA TYR A 106 3.47 -15.74 -5.44
C TYR A 106 2.65 -14.53 -5.89
N PHE A 107 1.89 -13.96 -4.97
CA PHE A 107 1.09 -12.76 -5.19
C PHE A 107 1.61 -11.61 -4.34
N MET A 108 1.40 -10.38 -4.80
CA MET A 108 1.71 -9.20 -4.01
C MET A 108 0.50 -8.28 -3.89
N LEU A 109 0.29 -7.74 -2.68
CA LEU A 109 -0.69 -6.71 -2.39
C LEU A 109 0.02 -5.45 -1.94
N GLY A 110 -0.29 -4.31 -2.56
CA GLY A 110 0.12 -2.99 -2.08
C GLY A 110 -1.08 -2.11 -1.78
N PHE A 111 -1.09 -1.53 -0.60
CA PHE A 111 -2.13 -0.58 -0.19
C PHE A 111 -1.58 0.84 -0.08
N SER A 112 -2.28 1.83 -0.62
CA SER A 112 -1.93 3.25 -0.51
C SER A 112 -0.46 3.51 -0.90
N LEU A 113 0.40 3.96 0.01
CA LEU A 113 1.85 4.08 -0.20
C LEU A 113 2.43 2.78 -0.79
N GLY A 114 2.07 1.63 -0.21
CA GLY A 114 2.47 0.31 -0.70
C GLY A 114 2.01 0.03 -2.12
N SER A 115 0.88 0.59 -2.56
CA SER A 115 0.40 0.43 -3.93
C SER A 115 1.28 1.14 -4.96
N PHE A 116 1.83 2.30 -4.61
CA PHE A 116 2.78 3.02 -5.47
C PHE A 116 4.14 2.32 -5.50
N LEU A 117 4.60 1.81 -4.36
CA LEU A 117 5.80 0.96 -4.30
C LEU A 117 5.61 -0.31 -5.14
N LEU A 118 4.48 -1.02 -5.01
CA LEU A 118 4.20 -2.22 -5.79
C LEU A 118 4.18 -1.95 -7.29
N ARG A 119 3.58 -0.86 -7.74
CA ARG A 119 3.54 -0.49 -9.17
C ARG A 119 4.95 -0.23 -9.73
N GLU A 120 5.85 0.37 -8.96
CA GLU A 120 7.25 0.51 -9.37
C GLU A 120 8.01 -0.82 -9.28
N TYR A 121 7.72 -1.64 -8.27
CA TYR A 121 8.31 -2.97 -8.13
C TYR A 121 7.99 -3.87 -9.34
N ILE A 122 6.73 -3.93 -9.77
CA ILE A 122 6.31 -4.70 -10.95
C ILE A 122 7.06 -4.25 -12.21
N SER A 123 7.32 -2.94 -12.37
CA SER A 123 8.06 -2.42 -13.52
C SER A 123 9.51 -2.92 -13.57
N ARG A 124 10.10 -3.24 -12.42
CA ARG A 124 11.47 -3.75 -12.29
C ARG A 124 11.53 -5.28 -12.34
N HIS A 125 10.49 -5.92 -11.85
CA HIS A 125 10.40 -7.36 -11.63
C HIS A 125 9.14 -7.95 -12.26
N PRO A 126 8.94 -7.80 -13.59
CA PRO A 126 7.66 -8.11 -14.24
C PRO A 126 7.33 -9.60 -14.33
N LYS A 127 8.26 -10.50 -13.96
CA LYS A 127 8.11 -11.97 -14.08
C LYS A 127 8.10 -12.69 -12.74
N GLU A 128 8.24 -11.97 -11.64
CA GLU A 128 8.48 -12.60 -10.33
C GLU A 128 7.20 -12.98 -9.59
N MET A 129 6.07 -12.40 -9.97
CA MET A 129 4.81 -12.68 -9.31
C MET A 129 3.77 -13.26 -10.26
N LYS A 130 2.90 -14.09 -9.72
CA LYS A 130 1.76 -14.69 -10.41
C LYS A 130 0.66 -13.68 -10.65
N GLY A 131 0.45 -12.73 -9.72
CA GLY A 131 -0.54 -11.69 -9.83
C GLY A 131 -0.33 -10.56 -8.82
N ALA A 132 -0.95 -9.40 -9.06
CA ALA A 132 -0.83 -8.20 -8.25
C ALA A 132 -2.19 -7.65 -7.81
N ILE A 133 -2.30 -7.29 -6.52
CA ILE A 133 -3.46 -6.61 -5.93
C ILE A 133 -3.04 -5.19 -5.58
N ILE A 134 -3.66 -4.21 -6.20
CA ILE A 134 -3.33 -2.79 -6.08
C ILE A 134 -4.54 -2.09 -5.45
N ALA A 135 -4.44 -1.77 -4.17
CA ALA A 135 -5.53 -1.22 -3.37
C ALA A 135 -5.26 0.21 -2.93
N GLY A 136 -6.30 1.05 -2.85
CA GLY A 136 -6.19 2.44 -2.38
C GLY A 136 -5.20 3.28 -3.18
N THR A 137 -5.08 3.02 -4.48
CA THR A 137 -4.17 3.71 -5.39
C THR A 137 -4.86 4.86 -6.12
N GLY A 138 -4.08 5.69 -6.80
CA GLY A 138 -4.63 6.81 -7.56
C GLY A 138 -3.80 7.23 -8.76
N CYS A 139 -4.38 8.14 -9.52
CA CYS A 139 -3.73 8.83 -10.63
C CYS A 139 -4.12 10.31 -10.52
N GLN A 140 -3.14 11.18 -10.34
CA GLN A 140 -3.31 12.62 -10.23
C GLN A 140 -2.67 13.32 -11.43
N PRO A 141 -3.20 14.48 -11.86
CA PRO A 141 -2.60 15.24 -12.96
C PRO A 141 -1.14 15.60 -12.67
N ALA A 142 -0.24 15.33 -13.62
CA ALA A 142 1.20 15.51 -13.44
C ALA A 142 1.58 16.94 -13.04
N PHE A 143 0.87 17.96 -13.57
CA PHE A 143 1.16 19.36 -13.25
C PHE A 143 0.85 19.69 -11.79
N VAL A 144 -0.20 19.10 -11.19
CA VAL A 144 -0.54 19.27 -9.76
C VAL A 144 0.57 18.67 -8.91
N LEU A 145 1.02 17.45 -9.23
CA LEU A 145 2.10 16.78 -8.52
C LEU A 145 3.42 17.58 -8.60
N GLU A 146 3.73 18.19 -9.75
CA GLU A 146 4.93 19.03 -9.89
C GLU A 146 4.87 20.31 -9.04
N ILE A 147 3.72 20.97 -8.98
CA ILE A 147 3.54 22.13 -8.10
C ILE A 147 3.71 21.71 -6.63
N MET A 148 3.06 20.63 -6.20
CA MET A 148 3.20 20.11 -4.84
C MET A 148 4.66 19.74 -4.53
N LYS A 149 5.33 19.04 -5.43
CA LYS A 149 6.76 18.70 -5.28
C LYS A 149 7.64 19.92 -5.15
N PHE A 150 7.42 20.95 -5.95
CA PHE A 150 8.18 22.20 -5.85
C PHE A 150 7.99 22.83 -4.47
N ILE A 151 6.75 22.94 -3.98
CA ILE A 151 6.45 23.47 -2.65
C ILE A 151 7.18 22.64 -1.58
N VAL A 152 7.05 21.31 -1.61
CA VAL A 152 7.68 20.42 -0.64
C VAL A 152 9.21 20.51 -0.70
N SER A 153 9.80 20.65 -1.90
CA SER A 153 11.25 20.84 -2.06
C SER A 153 11.75 22.10 -1.37
N THR A 154 10.97 23.21 -1.37
CA THR A 154 11.32 24.40 -0.61
C THR A 154 11.32 24.19 0.89
N GLN A 155 10.40 23.36 1.41
CA GLN A 155 10.36 22.97 2.83
C GLN A 155 11.58 22.11 3.20
N ILE A 156 11.93 21.12 2.35
CA ILE A 156 13.12 20.29 2.53
C ILE A 156 14.41 21.15 2.58
N ALA A 157 14.52 22.10 1.65
CA ALA A 157 15.69 23.00 1.60
C ALA A 157 15.82 23.88 2.86
N LYS A 158 14.68 24.26 3.46
CA LYS A 158 14.65 25.14 4.63
C LYS A 158 14.80 24.39 5.96
N ASN A 159 14.12 23.25 6.10
CA ASN A 159 13.94 22.58 7.39
C ASN A 159 14.63 21.20 7.46
N GLY A 160 15.03 20.64 6.33
CA GLY A 160 15.61 19.30 6.24
C GLY A 160 14.65 18.24 5.66
N PHE A 161 15.24 17.11 5.27
CA PHE A 161 14.52 16.02 4.61
C PHE A 161 13.57 15.26 5.56
N ASP A 162 14.04 15.00 6.77
CA ASP A 162 13.32 14.18 7.77
C ASP A 162 12.44 15.02 8.70
N ASP A 163 12.34 16.33 8.46
CA ASP A 163 11.46 17.21 9.22
C ASP A 163 10.06 17.28 8.60
N THR A 164 9.08 17.75 9.36
CA THR A 164 7.71 18.02 8.91
C THR A 164 7.33 19.47 9.18
N THR A 165 6.37 20.00 8.41
CA THR A 165 5.87 21.36 8.59
C THR A 165 4.34 21.36 8.54
N ASP A 166 3.70 22.41 9.10
CA ASP A 166 2.23 22.56 9.00
C ASP A 166 1.77 22.57 7.55
N LEU A 167 2.58 23.12 6.64
CA LEU A 167 2.25 23.10 5.21
C LEU A 167 2.27 21.69 4.63
N VAL A 168 3.26 20.88 4.99
CA VAL A 168 3.34 19.47 4.55
C VAL A 168 2.16 18.67 5.13
N ARG A 169 1.84 18.85 6.41
CA ARG A 169 0.66 18.24 7.04
C ARG A 169 -0.63 18.57 6.29
N LYS A 170 -0.85 19.85 5.98
CA LYS A 170 -2.04 20.30 5.22
C LYS A 170 -2.08 19.70 3.82
N LEU A 171 -0.98 19.69 3.10
CA LEU A 171 -0.92 19.17 1.73
C LEU A 171 -1.06 17.65 1.65
N SER A 172 -0.63 16.92 2.70
CA SER A 172 -0.64 15.46 2.68
C SER A 172 -2.00 14.85 3.02
N PHE A 173 -2.72 15.42 4.01
CA PHE A 173 -3.91 14.76 4.55
C PHE A 173 -5.12 15.67 4.74
N ASP A 174 -4.92 16.92 5.18
CA ASP A 174 -6.05 17.74 5.65
C ASP A 174 -7.07 18.03 4.54
N THR A 175 -6.61 18.13 3.28
CA THR A 175 -7.49 18.36 2.12
C THR A 175 -8.40 17.17 1.81
N TYR A 176 -8.03 15.96 2.25
CA TYR A 176 -8.83 14.76 2.00
C TYR A 176 -10.12 14.76 2.81
N ASN A 177 -10.11 15.38 3.98
CA ASN A 177 -11.31 15.52 4.82
C ASN A 177 -12.35 16.53 4.31
N ASP A 178 -12.02 17.36 3.33
CA ASP A 178 -12.94 18.42 2.88
C ASP A 178 -14.30 17.90 2.42
N LYS A 179 -14.36 16.67 1.92
CA LYS A 179 -15.58 16.02 1.45
C LYS A 179 -16.39 15.33 2.55
N PHE A 180 -15.83 15.17 3.74
CA PHE A 180 -16.45 14.44 4.86
C PHE A 180 -16.87 15.36 6.01
N LYS A 181 -16.83 16.67 5.81
CA LYS A 181 -17.23 17.64 6.83
C LYS A 181 -18.73 17.56 7.17
N PRO A 182 -19.10 17.68 8.48
CA PRO A 182 -18.22 17.91 9.62
C PRO A 182 -17.42 16.65 10.00
N CYS A 183 -16.11 16.80 10.25
CA CYS A 183 -15.22 15.72 10.60
C CYS A 183 -15.10 15.56 12.11
N ARG A 184 -15.06 14.31 12.60
CA ARG A 184 -14.80 13.95 13.98
C ARG A 184 -13.29 14.01 14.30
N THR A 185 -12.48 13.57 13.32
CA THR A 185 -11.03 13.51 13.43
C THR A 185 -10.35 14.05 12.15
N ARG A 186 -9.03 14.20 12.18
CA ARG A 186 -8.24 14.53 10.98
C ARG A 186 -8.08 13.37 9.99
N PHE A 187 -8.56 12.18 10.33
CA PHE A 187 -8.42 10.95 9.53
C PHE A 187 -9.76 10.37 9.08
N ASP A 188 -10.86 11.10 9.19
CA ASP A 188 -12.17 10.61 8.75
C ASP A 188 -12.18 10.17 7.29
N TRP A 189 -11.35 10.78 6.44
CA TRP A 189 -11.17 10.37 5.04
C TRP A 189 -10.66 8.93 4.89
N LEU A 190 -10.04 8.38 5.95
CA LEU A 190 -9.42 7.06 5.93
C LEU A 190 -10.48 5.95 5.97
N CYS A 191 -11.42 6.04 6.91
CA CYS A 191 -12.41 5.00 7.16
C CYS A 191 -13.74 5.60 7.62
N SER A 192 -14.87 5.02 7.22
CA SER A 192 -16.20 5.43 7.70
C SER A 192 -16.63 4.70 8.97
N ASP A 193 -16.01 3.55 9.28
CA ASP A 193 -16.19 2.81 10.52
C ASP A 193 -15.48 3.51 11.67
N GLU A 194 -16.28 4.11 12.57
CA GLU A 194 -15.74 4.92 13.68
C GLU A 194 -14.92 4.07 14.67
N ALA A 195 -15.31 2.82 14.91
CA ALA A 195 -14.59 1.94 15.83
C ALA A 195 -13.19 1.60 15.27
N GLN A 196 -13.10 1.33 13.97
CA GLN A 196 -11.82 1.06 13.30
C GLN A 196 -10.95 2.32 13.20
N LEU A 197 -11.57 3.48 13.03
CA LEU A 197 -10.85 4.74 13.07
C LEU A 197 -10.30 5.04 14.48
N ASP A 198 -11.06 4.71 15.53
CA ASP A 198 -10.59 4.84 16.91
C ASP A 198 -9.46 3.86 17.23
N GLU A 199 -9.51 2.60 16.74
CA GLU A 199 -8.38 1.67 16.81
C GLU A 199 -7.12 2.27 16.17
N TYR A 200 -7.23 2.80 14.93
CA TYR A 200 -6.14 3.48 14.26
C TYR A 200 -5.59 4.69 15.04
N MET A 201 -6.48 5.50 15.63
CA MET A 201 -6.12 6.68 16.41
C MET A 201 -5.45 6.34 17.75
N ASN A 202 -5.74 5.18 18.32
CA ASN A 202 -5.17 4.70 19.59
C ASN A 202 -3.91 3.86 19.40
N ASP A 203 -3.54 3.53 18.16
CA ASP A 203 -2.32 2.80 17.85
C ASP A 203 -1.14 3.78 17.71
N ASP A 204 -0.15 3.66 18.59
CA ASP A 204 1.04 4.52 18.59
C ASP A 204 1.92 4.33 17.35
N ALA A 205 1.82 3.17 16.65
CA ALA A 205 2.51 2.91 15.39
C ALA A 205 1.80 3.52 14.18
N CYS A 206 0.58 4.04 14.37
CA CYS A 206 -0.24 4.71 13.36
C CYS A 206 -0.26 6.23 13.55
N ARG A 207 -1.07 6.94 12.76
CA ARG A 207 -1.42 8.38 12.88
C ARG A 207 -0.26 9.37 12.97
N ARG A 208 0.95 8.97 12.63
CA ARG A 208 2.12 9.85 12.71
C ARG A 208 2.11 10.92 11.63
N ASP A 209 2.74 12.03 11.91
CA ASP A 209 3.08 12.98 10.83
C ASP A 209 4.13 12.37 9.91
N ILE A 210 4.14 12.82 8.66
CA ILE A 210 5.11 12.36 7.66
C ILE A 210 6.19 13.41 7.44
N SER A 211 7.39 12.94 7.13
CA SER A 211 8.48 13.87 6.75
C SER A 211 8.22 14.51 5.38
N SER A 212 8.75 15.71 5.21
CA SER A 212 8.77 16.40 3.92
C SER A 212 9.42 15.52 2.84
N GLY A 213 10.46 14.77 3.19
CA GLY A 213 11.16 13.85 2.31
C GLY A 213 10.29 12.68 1.87
N LEU A 214 9.60 12.01 2.79
CA LEU A 214 8.68 10.92 2.45
C LEU A 214 7.55 11.40 1.54
N PHE A 215 6.98 12.57 1.84
CA PHE A 215 5.93 13.13 0.99
C PHE A 215 6.44 13.48 -0.41
N HIS A 216 7.65 14.04 -0.52
CA HIS A 216 8.28 14.32 -1.81
C HIS A 216 8.54 13.03 -2.63
N GLN A 217 8.99 11.96 -1.96
CA GLN A 217 9.21 10.64 -2.59
C GLN A 217 7.89 10.05 -3.09
N LEU A 218 6.82 10.12 -2.28
CA LEU A 218 5.48 9.67 -2.67
C LEU A 218 4.97 10.44 -3.90
N LEU A 219 5.01 11.78 -3.89
CA LEU A 219 4.59 12.61 -5.03
C LEU A 219 5.38 12.26 -6.29
N SER A 220 6.67 11.95 -6.15
CA SER A 220 7.52 11.54 -7.26
C SER A 220 7.10 10.18 -7.82
N SER A 221 6.76 9.23 -6.97
CA SER A 221 6.22 7.92 -7.36
C SER A 221 4.84 8.05 -8.00
N MET A 222 3.93 8.83 -7.41
CA MET A 222 2.62 9.11 -7.99
C MET A 222 2.74 9.67 -9.43
N LYS A 223 3.71 10.57 -9.66
CA LYS A 223 3.98 11.08 -11.00
C LYS A 223 4.48 9.98 -11.95
N ARG A 224 5.46 9.17 -11.54
CA ARG A 224 6.00 8.08 -12.39
C ARG A 224 4.93 7.03 -12.70
N THR A 225 4.22 6.57 -11.69
CA THR A 225 3.23 5.50 -11.82
C THR A 225 1.90 5.97 -12.44
N GLY A 226 1.58 7.25 -12.36
CA GLY A 226 0.38 7.86 -12.97
C GLY A 226 0.49 8.12 -14.46
N GLN A 227 1.68 7.98 -15.08
CA GLN A 227 1.84 8.19 -16.52
C GLN A 227 1.10 7.11 -17.32
N GLN A 228 0.56 7.50 -18.48
CA GLN A 228 -0.22 6.60 -19.33
C GLN A 228 0.55 5.31 -19.69
N HIS A 229 1.85 5.40 -19.86
CA HIS A 229 2.74 4.31 -20.25
C HIS A 229 3.44 3.63 -19.05
N ALA A 230 3.06 3.94 -17.82
CA ALA A 230 3.74 3.42 -16.62
C ALA A 230 3.75 1.87 -16.53
N CYS A 231 2.75 1.22 -17.10
CA CYS A 231 2.63 -0.25 -17.10
C CYS A 231 3.20 -0.94 -18.36
N VAL A 232 3.86 -0.22 -19.27
CA VAL A 232 4.33 -0.80 -20.56
C VAL A 232 5.30 -1.97 -20.35
N GLY A 233 6.18 -1.89 -19.34
CA GLY A 233 7.15 -2.93 -19.02
C GLY A 233 6.60 -4.12 -18.23
N TRP A 234 5.33 -4.09 -17.82
CA TRP A 234 4.73 -5.16 -17.03
C TRP A 234 4.39 -6.37 -17.90
N ASN A 235 4.35 -7.54 -17.27
CA ASN A 235 3.83 -8.75 -17.91
C ASN A 235 2.32 -8.60 -18.15
N LYS A 236 1.90 -8.55 -19.40
CA LYS A 236 0.50 -8.31 -19.79
C LYS A 236 -0.42 -9.50 -19.56
N GLU A 237 0.14 -10.69 -19.38
CA GLU A 237 -0.60 -11.91 -19.02
C GLU A 237 -0.77 -12.05 -17.50
N MET A 238 -0.09 -11.21 -16.70
CA MET A 238 -0.22 -11.22 -15.25
C MET A 238 -1.60 -10.65 -14.85
N PRO A 239 -2.42 -11.42 -14.12
CA PRO A 239 -3.67 -10.92 -13.59
C PRO A 239 -3.44 -9.78 -12.60
N VAL A 240 -4.28 -8.74 -12.68
CA VAL A 240 -4.23 -7.57 -11.78
C VAL A 240 -5.62 -7.31 -11.19
N LEU A 241 -5.67 -7.18 -9.88
CA LEU A 241 -6.87 -6.77 -9.15
C LEU A 241 -6.69 -5.34 -8.64
N LEU A 242 -7.50 -4.42 -9.15
CA LEU A 242 -7.57 -3.04 -8.69
C LEU A 242 -8.74 -2.90 -7.70
N MET A 243 -8.49 -2.34 -6.51
CA MET A 243 -9.50 -2.20 -5.46
C MET A 243 -9.47 -0.78 -4.86
N SER A 244 -10.63 -0.17 -4.69
CA SER A 244 -10.75 1.17 -4.07
C SER A 244 -12.14 1.42 -3.53
N GLY A 245 -12.24 2.26 -2.49
CA GLY A 245 -13.50 2.86 -2.11
C GLY A 245 -13.95 3.89 -3.17
N LYS A 246 -15.26 4.01 -3.39
CA LYS A 246 -15.80 5.07 -4.24
C LYS A 246 -15.70 6.45 -3.61
N ASP A 247 -15.58 6.51 -2.29
CA ASP A 247 -15.41 7.74 -1.54
C ASP A 247 -13.93 7.97 -1.15
N ASP A 248 -12.98 7.24 -1.77
CA ASP A 248 -11.55 7.40 -1.55
C ASP A 248 -10.99 8.66 -2.23
N PRO A 249 -10.56 9.69 -1.46
CA PRO A 249 -10.00 10.92 -2.02
C PRO A 249 -8.62 10.71 -2.67
N VAL A 250 -7.83 9.71 -2.25
CA VAL A 250 -6.53 9.38 -2.87
C VAL A 250 -6.75 8.91 -4.31
N GLY A 251 -7.75 8.08 -4.52
CA GLY A 251 -8.21 7.61 -5.82
C GLY A 251 -9.06 8.61 -6.60
N ASN A 252 -9.16 9.87 -6.14
CA ASN A 252 -10.04 10.89 -6.72
C ASN A 252 -11.49 10.38 -6.89
N MET A 253 -12.03 9.81 -5.79
CA MET A 253 -13.37 9.20 -5.76
C MET A 253 -13.55 8.13 -6.85
N GLY A 254 -12.60 7.20 -6.93
CA GLY A 254 -12.58 6.09 -7.88
C GLY A 254 -12.12 6.47 -9.30
N LYS A 255 -12.14 7.75 -9.70
CA LYS A 255 -11.78 8.18 -11.07
C LYS A 255 -10.33 7.88 -11.42
N GLY A 256 -9.42 8.07 -10.46
CA GLY A 256 -8.00 7.79 -10.65
C GLY A 256 -7.70 6.31 -10.87
N VAL A 257 -8.45 5.44 -10.19
CA VAL A 257 -8.29 3.97 -10.36
C VAL A 257 -8.88 3.52 -11.71
N VAL A 258 -10.02 4.06 -12.12
CA VAL A 258 -10.60 3.84 -13.46
C VAL A 258 -9.62 4.28 -14.56
N GLN A 259 -8.91 5.40 -14.36
CA GLN A 259 -7.89 5.84 -15.30
C GLN A 259 -6.73 4.85 -15.42
N ILE A 260 -6.33 4.22 -14.29
CA ILE A 260 -5.30 3.17 -14.29
C ILE A 260 -5.77 1.95 -15.08
N LEU A 261 -7.03 1.49 -14.85
CA LEU A 261 -7.64 0.41 -15.63
C LEU A 261 -7.57 0.71 -17.13
N HIS A 262 -8.08 1.87 -17.58
CA HIS A 262 -8.06 2.25 -18.99
C HIS A 262 -6.64 2.29 -19.58
N ASN A 263 -5.65 2.76 -18.81
CA ASN A 263 -4.26 2.73 -19.24
C ASN A 263 -3.76 1.30 -19.46
N MET A 264 -4.09 0.37 -18.55
CA MET A 264 -3.71 -1.04 -18.67
C MET A 264 -4.39 -1.71 -19.86
N GLU A 265 -5.70 -1.52 -20.04
CA GLU A 265 -6.47 -2.02 -21.18
C GLU A 265 -5.88 -1.51 -22.51
N LYS A 266 -5.57 -0.21 -22.60
CA LYS A 266 -4.95 0.41 -23.77
C LYS A 266 -3.58 -0.21 -24.12
N HIS A 267 -2.84 -0.67 -23.11
CA HIS A 267 -1.55 -1.32 -23.30
C HIS A 267 -1.63 -2.85 -23.43
N GLY A 268 -2.85 -3.39 -23.57
CA GLY A 268 -3.09 -4.78 -23.94
C GLY A 268 -3.04 -5.77 -22.79
N PHE A 269 -3.28 -5.32 -21.55
CA PHE A 269 -3.52 -6.23 -20.42
C PHE A 269 -4.83 -6.98 -20.65
N LYS A 270 -4.82 -8.29 -20.41
CA LYS A 270 -5.96 -9.17 -20.70
C LYS A 270 -6.82 -9.46 -19.49
N ASP A 271 -6.21 -9.49 -18.31
CA ASP A 271 -6.85 -9.86 -17.06
C ASP A 271 -6.64 -8.75 -16.01
N VAL A 272 -7.49 -7.72 -16.09
CA VAL A 272 -7.54 -6.65 -15.09
C VAL A 272 -8.95 -6.54 -14.55
N LYS A 273 -9.11 -6.82 -13.27
CA LYS A 273 -10.38 -6.69 -12.56
C LYS A 273 -10.36 -5.42 -11.72
N LEU A 274 -11.42 -4.62 -11.81
CA LEU A 274 -11.65 -3.45 -10.95
C LEU A 274 -12.82 -3.69 -10.01
N CYS A 275 -12.58 -3.53 -8.70
CA CYS A 275 -13.59 -3.52 -7.66
C CYS A 275 -13.66 -2.13 -7.01
N LEU A 276 -14.79 -1.44 -7.21
CA LEU A 276 -15.10 -0.17 -6.55
C LEU A 276 -16.21 -0.39 -5.53
N TYR A 277 -15.94 -0.07 -4.26
CA TYR A 277 -16.84 -0.31 -3.15
C TYR A 277 -17.62 0.96 -2.81
N GLU A 278 -18.96 0.85 -2.88
CA GLU A 278 -19.87 1.94 -2.55
C GLU A 278 -19.75 2.32 -1.08
N LYS A 279 -19.77 3.62 -0.79
CA LYS A 279 -19.71 4.17 0.57
C LYS A 279 -18.46 3.79 1.36
N ALA A 280 -17.45 3.23 0.70
CA ALA A 280 -16.16 2.94 1.32
C ALA A 280 -15.18 4.08 1.04
N ARG A 281 -14.45 4.48 2.06
CA ARG A 281 -13.39 5.48 2.01
C ARG A 281 -12.05 4.83 1.62
N HIS A 282 -10.95 5.36 2.07
CA HIS A 282 -9.62 4.92 1.62
C HIS A 282 -9.24 3.52 2.12
N ASP A 283 -9.42 3.25 3.41
CA ASP A 283 -9.04 1.99 4.05
C ASP A 283 -10.13 0.93 3.93
N ILE A 284 -10.29 0.37 2.75
CA ILE A 284 -11.29 -0.66 2.44
C ILE A 284 -11.13 -1.95 3.25
N PHE A 285 -9.99 -2.17 3.89
CA PHE A 285 -9.70 -3.36 4.70
C PHE A 285 -10.32 -3.29 6.09
N HIS A 286 -10.70 -2.10 6.55
CA HIS A 286 -11.24 -1.84 7.88
C HIS A 286 -12.65 -1.24 7.88
N GLU A 287 -13.33 -1.20 6.76
CA GLU A 287 -14.72 -0.79 6.61
C GLU A 287 -15.67 -1.95 6.99
N TYR A 288 -15.73 -2.34 8.28
CA TYR A 288 -16.53 -3.48 8.76
C TYR A 288 -18.00 -3.12 8.93
N GLU A 289 -18.33 -1.93 9.45
CA GLU A 289 -19.70 -1.53 9.75
C GLU A 289 -20.61 -1.60 8.52
N ASN A 290 -20.11 -1.21 7.35
CA ASN A 290 -20.84 -1.27 6.08
C ASN A 290 -20.64 -2.59 5.31
N GLY A 291 -19.90 -3.55 5.88
CA GLY A 291 -19.60 -4.88 5.32
C GLY A 291 -18.64 -4.86 4.13
N THR A 292 -17.92 -3.75 3.90
CA THR A 292 -16.95 -3.66 2.79
C THR A 292 -15.72 -4.51 3.07
N ALA A 293 -15.17 -4.50 4.28
CA ALA A 293 -13.98 -5.27 4.64
C ALA A 293 -14.16 -6.78 4.39
N ASP A 294 -15.34 -7.31 4.70
CA ASP A 294 -15.68 -8.72 4.43
C ASP A 294 -15.76 -9.02 2.93
N LYS A 295 -16.34 -8.10 2.14
CA LYS A 295 -16.40 -8.23 0.67
C LYS A 295 -15.02 -8.15 0.04
N VAL A 296 -14.16 -7.25 0.52
CA VAL A 296 -12.77 -7.11 0.09
C VAL A 296 -12.01 -8.41 0.36
N THR A 297 -12.12 -8.93 1.58
CA THR A 297 -11.48 -10.19 1.98
C THR A 297 -11.96 -11.36 1.12
N ALA A 298 -13.28 -11.51 0.95
CA ALA A 298 -13.86 -12.58 0.12
C ALA A 298 -13.41 -12.46 -1.35
N GLU A 299 -13.33 -11.25 -1.88
CA GLU A 299 -12.87 -11.01 -3.25
C GLU A 299 -11.39 -11.39 -3.44
N ILE A 300 -10.51 -11.02 -2.49
CA ILE A 300 -9.08 -11.36 -2.54
C ILE A 300 -8.91 -12.89 -2.48
N VAL A 301 -9.58 -13.56 -1.54
CA VAL A 301 -9.54 -15.03 -1.40
C VAL A 301 -9.97 -15.70 -2.69
N ARG A 302 -11.11 -15.27 -3.27
CA ARG A 302 -11.62 -15.81 -4.51
C ARG A 302 -10.65 -15.57 -5.67
N TRP A 303 -10.21 -14.32 -5.84
CA TRP A 303 -9.32 -13.93 -6.95
C TRP A 303 -7.98 -14.67 -6.91
N ILE A 304 -7.36 -14.82 -5.73
CA ILE A 304 -6.15 -15.65 -5.60
C ILE A 304 -6.48 -17.10 -5.95
N GLY A 305 -7.59 -17.66 -5.44
CA GLY A 305 -8.01 -19.01 -5.71
C GLY A 305 -8.25 -19.33 -7.20
N ASP A 306 -8.77 -18.36 -7.95
CA ASP A 306 -9.00 -18.47 -9.39
C ASP A 306 -7.69 -18.38 -10.21
N ASN A 307 -6.59 -17.91 -9.61
CA ASN A 307 -5.30 -17.66 -10.26
C ASN A 307 -4.14 -18.54 -9.76
N ILE A 308 -4.41 -19.54 -8.93
CA ILE A 308 -3.41 -20.51 -8.45
C ILE A 308 -3.03 -21.50 -9.55
#